data_c6e2128d6d12409db460a677069cf28c
#
_entry.id   c6e2128d6d12409db460a677069cf28c
#
_cell.length_a   1.000
_cell.length_b   1.000
_cell.length_c   1.000
_cell.angle_alpha   90.00
_cell.angle_beta   90.00
_cell.angle_gamma   90.00
#
_symmetry.space_group_name_H-M   'P 1'
#
loop_
_entity.id
_entity.type
_entity.pdbx_description
1 polymer ?
#
loop_
_entity_poly.entity_id
_entity_poly.type
_entity_poly.pdbx_seq_one_letter_code
_entity_poly.pdbx_strand_id
1 'polypeptide(L)'
;MLGKILYRYMRRYRWLLLGVLIFQFASAMASLYLPRLNADIIDKGVATGDTGYIWTQGMWMLVIALGQIIASIIATYFAARAAMATGRDLRRDLFQKVSGFSEREVSEFGSGSLITRNTNDVQQVQMLAMMGATMLVTAPLLAIGGIIMAVQQDVGLSWLIAVSVPILLVIGLLIISRMVPLFRRNQKQIDKVNGIMREQLTGVRVVRAFVREGIEEERFRGANTDLMILGRKIGSLFVLMFPLAMLVLNITVVGVIWFGGIQVDAGAVEIGTLFAFMQYIGQILGGVLMATFMTMMIPRAAVSADRIGEVLAVEGGLTRPANPVTEFPAPGSIAFENVTFSYPGAESPVLEGITFTAAPGETVAIVGSTGSGKTTLISLIPRLFDATSGAIKVDGVDVRDADLELLWAGIGLVPQRPFLFTGTVESNLRFGREEATDDDLWHALEIAQGREFVSEMEGGLGGRIAQGGTNVSGGQRQRLSIARAIAHQPRILVFDDSFSALDLTTDARLRQALWRELPEVTKIVVAQRISTITEADRIVVLDDGKMVGLGTHEELLASNTTYREIVESQLGVDA
;
A
#
# COMPACT_ATOMS: atom_id res chain seq x y z
N MET A 1 -7.40 8.90 -13.63
CA MET A 1 -6.83 7.54 -13.47
C MET A 1 -7.89 6.47 -13.17
N LEU A 2 -8.87 6.76 -12.28
CA LEU A 2 -9.91 5.81 -11.84
C LEU A 2 -10.60 5.02 -12.98
N GLY A 3 -11.12 5.71 -14.01
CA GLY A 3 -11.78 5.06 -15.15
C GLY A 3 -10.87 4.10 -15.92
N LYS A 4 -9.58 4.44 -16.09
CA LYS A 4 -8.60 3.56 -16.75
C LYS A 4 -8.34 2.29 -15.93
N ILE A 5 -8.19 2.42 -14.60
CA ILE A 5 -7.99 1.28 -13.70
C ILE A 5 -9.22 0.37 -13.70
N LEU A 6 -10.42 0.93 -13.47
CA LEU A 6 -11.66 0.15 -13.49
C LEU A 6 -11.85 -0.55 -14.84
N TYR A 7 -11.68 0.14 -15.95
CA TYR A 7 -11.81 -0.46 -17.27
C TYR A 7 -10.80 -1.59 -17.51
N ARG A 8 -9.52 -1.37 -17.18
CA ARG A 8 -8.45 -2.37 -17.37
C ARG A 8 -8.70 -3.66 -16.60
N TYR A 9 -9.09 -3.54 -15.32
CA TYR A 9 -9.25 -4.70 -14.45
C TYR A 9 -10.63 -5.32 -14.53
N MET A 10 -11.71 -4.52 -14.59
CA MET A 10 -13.07 -5.06 -14.68
C MET A 10 -13.40 -5.69 -16.04
N ARG A 11 -12.76 -5.25 -17.13
CA ARG A 11 -12.92 -5.87 -18.46
C ARG A 11 -12.60 -7.37 -18.47
N ARG A 12 -11.71 -7.83 -17.60
CA ARG A 12 -11.40 -9.27 -17.44
C ARG A 12 -12.63 -10.06 -16.98
N TYR A 13 -13.56 -9.42 -16.27
CA TYR A 13 -14.77 -10.01 -15.69
C TYR A 13 -16.04 -9.60 -16.42
N ARG A 14 -15.94 -9.27 -17.71
CA ARG A 14 -17.05 -8.78 -18.55
C ARG A 14 -18.29 -9.67 -18.51
N TRP A 15 -18.15 -10.99 -18.43
CA TRP A 15 -19.26 -11.92 -18.35
C TRP A 15 -20.01 -11.86 -17.02
N LEU A 16 -19.29 -11.66 -15.91
CA LEU A 16 -19.90 -11.41 -14.61
C LEU A 16 -20.64 -10.07 -14.61
N LEU A 17 -20.04 -9.02 -15.18
CA LEU A 17 -20.68 -7.71 -15.31
C LEU A 17 -21.92 -7.75 -16.21
N LEU A 18 -21.89 -8.52 -17.28
CA LEU A 18 -23.07 -8.75 -18.10
C LEU A 18 -24.18 -9.45 -17.30
N GLY A 19 -23.81 -10.46 -16.49
CA GLY A 19 -24.74 -11.10 -15.56
C GLY A 19 -25.34 -10.09 -14.56
N VAL A 20 -24.52 -9.21 -13.98
CA VAL A 20 -25.00 -8.12 -13.11
C VAL A 20 -26.04 -7.28 -13.83
N LEU A 21 -25.75 -6.82 -15.05
CA LEU A 21 -26.66 -5.98 -15.85
C LEU A 21 -27.99 -6.68 -16.10
N ILE A 22 -27.96 -7.94 -16.53
CA ILE A 22 -29.19 -8.71 -16.85
C ILE A 22 -30.04 -8.90 -15.60
N PHE A 23 -29.47 -9.41 -14.51
CA PHE A 23 -30.22 -9.70 -13.30
C PHE A 23 -30.65 -8.44 -12.55
N GLN A 24 -29.83 -7.35 -12.60
CA GLN A 24 -30.21 -6.07 -12.02
C GLN A 24 -31.35 -5.42 -12.81
N PHE A 25 -31.31 -5.52 -14.16
CA PHE A 25 -32.39 -5.05 -15.02
C PHE A 25 -33.68 -5.84 -14.76
N ALA A 26 -33.60 -7.16 -14.67
CA ALA A 26 -34.74 -8.00 -14.34
C ALA A 26 -35.35 -7.66 -12.97
N SER A 27 -34.47 -7.46 -11.94
CA SER A 27 -34.91 -7.06 -10.61
C SER A 27 -35.56 -5.68 -10.60
N ALA A 28 -34.99 -4.70 -11.32
CA ALA A 28 -35.57 -3.37 -11.44
C ALA A 28 -36.92 -3.37 -12.18
N MET A 29 -37.02 -4.13 -13.28
CA MET A 29 -38.29 -4.27 -14.02
C MET A 29 -39.39 -4.94 -13.18
N ALA A 30 -39.03 -5.97 -12.42
CA ALA A 30 -39.96 -6.60 -11.48
C ALA A 30 -40.43 -5.59 -10.41
N SER A 31 -39.49 -4.81 -9.84
CA SER A 31 -39.80 -3.74 -8.87
C SER A 31 -40.75 -2.70 -9.43
N LEU A 32 -40.55 -2.29 -10.68
CA LEU A 32 -41.39 -1.30 -11.36
C LEU A 32 -42.77 -1.86 -11.77
N TYR A 33 -42.90 -3.17 -11.94
CA TYR A 33 -44.17 -3.82 -12.32
C TYR A 33 -45.09 -4.06 -11.13
N LEU A 34 -44.54 -4.28 -9.92
CA LEU A 34 -45.33 -4.57 -8.71
C LEU A 34 -46.38 -3.48 -8.35
N PRO A 35 -46.09 -2.15 -8.44
CA PRO A 35 -47.09 -1.13 -8.20
C PRO A 35 -48.30 -1.22 -9.14
N ARG A 36 -48.08 -1.58 -10.41
CA ARG A 36 -49.17 -1.76 -11.39
C ARG A 36 -50.08 -2.92 -11.01
N LEU A 37 -49.50 -4.06 -10.62
CA LEU A 37 -50.28 -5.21 -10.15
C LEU A 37 -51.11 -4.87 -8.90
N ASN A 38 -50.49 -4.06 -7.99
CA ASN A 38 -51.21 -3.60 -6.82
C ASN A 38 -52.40 -2.71 -7.18
N ALA A 39 -52.25 -1.81 -8.16
CA ALA A 39 -53.37 -1.03 -8.70
C ALA A 39 -54.46 -1.91 -9.26
N ASP A 40 -54.12 -2.88 -10.11
CA ASP A 40 -55.09 -3.83 -10.68
C ASP A 40 -55.84 -4.63 -9.60
N ILE A 41 -55.18 -5.03 -8.50
CA ILE A 41 -55.83 -5.71 -7.36
C ILE A 41 -56.86 -4.80 -6.71
N ILE A 42 -56.51 -3.50 -6.51
CA ILE A 42 -57.41 -2.52 -5.89
C ILE A 42 -58.62 -2.26 -6.78
N ASP A 43 -58.39 -1.95 -8.06
CA ASP A 43 -59.44 -1.49 -8.96
C ASP A 43 -60.34 -2.63 -9.45
N LYS A 44 -59.79 -3.79 -9.78
CA LYS A 44 -60.54 -4.94 -10.35
C LYS A 44 -60.91 -6.02 -9.32
N GLY A 45 -60.25 -6.01 -8.13
CA GLY A 45 -60.50 -6.98 -7.08
C GLY A 45 -61.28 -6.38 -5.93
N VAL A 46 -60.69 -5.38 -5.24
CA VAL A 46 -61.27 -4.79 -4.02
C VAL A 46 -62.50 -3.96 -4.35
N ALA A 47 -62.43 -3.08 -5.35
CA ALA A 47 -63.55 -2.20 -5.72
C ALA A 47 -64.76 -2.98 -6.24
N THR A 48 -64.56 -4.14 -6.86
CA THR A 48 -65.64 -5.01 -7.40
C THR A 48 -66.05 -6.14 -6.45
N GLY A 49 -65.29 -6.38 -5.36
CA GLY A 49 -65.52 -7.45 -4.40
C GLY A 49 -65.13 -8.85 -4.94
N ASP A 50 -64.34 -8.91 -6.03
CA ASP A 50 -63.89 -10.19 -6.62
C ASP A 50 -62.65 -10.74 -5.86
N THR A 51 -62.95 -11.58 -4.87
CA THR A 51 -61.91 -12.23 -4.05
C THR A 51 -61.09 -13.24 -4.86
N GLY A 52 -61.65 -13.85 -5.90
CA GLY A 52 -60.93 -14.79 -6.79
C GLY A 52 -59.84 -14.06 -7.57
N TYR A 53 -60.14 -12.87 -8.09
CA TYR A 53 -59.16 -12.03 -8.77
C TYR A 53 -58.04 -11.58 -7.82
N ILE A 54 -58.38 -11.15 -6.57
CA ILE A 54 -57.41 -10.78 -5.55
C ILE A 54 -56.41 -11.90 -5.26
N TRP A 55 -56.89 -13.12 -5.04
CA TRP A 55 -56.04 -14.29 -4.81
C TRP A 55 -55.14 -14.61 -6.00
N THR A 56 -55.66 -14.57 -7.21
CA THR A 56 -54.91 -14.87 -8.43
C THR A 56 -53.80 -13.84 -8.66
N GLN A 57 -54.12 -12.55 -8.60
CA GLN A 57 -53.13 -11.47 -8.80
C GLN A 57 -52.14 -11.36 -7.62
N GLY A 58 -52.60 -11.58 -6.38
CA GLY A 58 -51.75 -11.64 -5.18
C GLY A 58 -50.72 -12.76 -5.28
N MET A 59 -51.10 -13.95 -5.82
CA MET A 59 -50.14 -15.03 -6.06
C MET A 59 -49.11 -14.65 -7.13
N TRP A 60 -49.51 -14.03 -8.24
CA TRP A 60 -48.60 -13.51 -9.26
C TRP A 60 -47.68 -12.44 -8.71
N MET A 61 -48.20 -11.54 -7.89
CA MET A 61 -47.39 -10.51 -7.21
C MET A 61 -46.31 -11.15 -6.32
N LEU A 62 -46.66 -12.23 -5.59
CA LEU A 62 -45.71 -12.99 -4.78
C LEU A 62 -44.62 -13.66 -5.64
N VAL A 63 -44.98 -14.29 -6.76
CA VAL A 63 -44.03 -14.92 -7.68
C VAL A 63 -43.05 -13.90 -8.26
N ILE A 64 -43.56 -12.74 -8.67
CA ILE A 64 -42.71 -11.66 -9.21
C ILE A 64 -41.79 -11.09 -8.12
N ALA A 65 -42.30 -10.90 -6.90
CA ALA A 65 -41.49 -10.44 -5.77
C ALA A 65 -40.37 -11.44 -5.40
N LEU A 66 -40.67 -12.75 -5.40
CA LEU A 66 -39.68 -13.80 -5.22
C LEU A 66 -38.64 -13.79 -6.36
N GLY A 67 -39.08 -13.67 -7.60
CA GLY A 67 -38.21 -13.54 -8.77
C GLY A 67 -37.28 -12.31 -8.67
N GLN A 68 -37.83 -11.17 -8.22
CA GLN A 68 -37.07 -9.95 -7.97
C GLN A 68 -35.95 -10.16 -6.93
N ILE A 69 -36.28 -10.80 -5.80
CA ILE A 69 -35.32 -11.08 -4.73
C ILE A 69 -34.21 -12.02 -5.25
N ILE A 70 -34.57 -13.10 -5.93
CA ILE A 70 -33.61 -14.06 -6.51
C ILE A 70 -32.70 -13.34 -7.51
N ALA A 71 -33.25 -12.56 -8.41
CA ALA A 71 -32.48 -11.79 -9.40
C ALA A 71 -31.51 -10.80 -8.70
N SER A 72 -31.97 -10.09 -7.65
CA SER A 72 -31.15 -9.17 -6.88
C SER A 72 -30.00 -9.88 -6.16
N ILE A 73 -30.24 -11.06 -5.58
CA ILE A 73 -29.21 -11.88 -4.92
C ILE A 73 -28.15 -12.32 -5.94
N ILE A 74 -28.56 -12.82 -7.10
CA ILE A 74 -27.65 -13.27 -8.17
C ILE A 74 -26.83 -12.09 -8.70
N ALA A 75 -27.48 -10.94 -8.95
CA ALA A 75 -26.79 -9.72 -9.38
C ALA A 75 -25.74 -9.27 -8.37
N THR A 76 -26.09 -9.22 -7.09
CA THR A 76 -25.19 -8.84 -6.01
C THR A 76 -24.02 -9.83 -5.87
N TYR A 77 -24.29 -11.13 -5.98
CA TYR A 77 -23.23 -12.16 -5.97
C TYR A 77 -22.24 -11.97 -7.12
N PHE A 78 -22.71 -11.73 -8.35
CA PHE A 78 -21.82 -11.49 -9.49
C PHE A 78 -21.05 -10.17 -9.35
N ALA A 79 -21.68 -9.11 -8.84
CA ALA A 79 -21.03 -7.84 -8.57
C ALA A 79 -19.92 -7.99 -7.53
N ALA A 80 -20.21 -8.66 -6.41
CA ALA A 80 -19.24 -8.94 -5.36
C ALA A 80 -18.06 -9.76 -5.90
N ARG A 81 -18.33 -10.83 -6.64
CA ARG A 81 -17.30 -11.68 -7.24
C ARG A 81 -16.40 -10.91 -8.20
N ALA A 82 -16.96 -10.07 -9.06
CA ALA A 82 -16.19 -9.24 -9.99
C ALA A 82 -15.34 -8.19 -9.26
N ALA A 83 -15.90 -7.52 -8.25
CA ALA A 83 -15.22 -6.51 -7.47
C ALA A 83 -14.09 -7.11 -6.62
N MET A 84 -14.32 -8.24 -5.95
CA MET A 84 -13.30 -8.93 -5.14
C MET A 84 -12.16 -9.45 -6.01
N ALA A 85 -12.46 -10.02 -7.18
CA ALA A 85 -11.46 -10.46 -8.14
C ALA A 85 -10.65 -9.29 -8.71
N THR A 86 -11.29 -8.14 -8.98
CA THR A 86 -10.62 -6.89 -9.37
C THR A 86 -9.63 -6.42 -8.28
N GLY A 87 -10.06 -6.42 -7.02
CA GLY A 87 -9.20 -6.06 -5.89
C GLY A 87 -8.02 -7.02 -5.71
N ARG A 88 -8.25 -8.33 -5.86
CA ARG A 88 -7.18 -9.34 -5.84
C ARG A 88 -6.13 -9.09 -6.92
N ASP A 89 -6.57 -8.90 -8.17
CA ASP A 89 -5.66 -8.69 -9.30
C ASP A 89 -4.88 -7.39 -9.15
N LEU A 90 -5.52 -6.32 -8.66
CA LEU A 90 -4.87 -5.04 -8.42
C LEU A 90 -3.80 -5.14 -7.31
N ARG A 91 -4.08 -5.85 -6.20
CA ARG A 91 -3.09 -6.11 -5.14
C ARG A 91 -1.91 -6.92 -5.66
N ARG A 92 -2.18 -7.95 -6.45
CA ARG A 92 -1.12 -8.77 -7.05
C ARG A 92 -0.21 -7.94 -7.94
N ASP A 93 -0.80 -7.16 -8.87
CA ASP A 93 -0.02 -6.37 -9.83
C ASP A 93 0.78 -5.25 -9.11
N LEU A 94 0.20 -4.62 -8.06
CA LEU A 94 0.90 -3.68 -7.19
C LEU A 94 2.05 -4.35 -6.42
N PHE A 95 1.80 -5.52 -5.83
CA PHE A 95 2.83 -6.26 -5.09
C PHE A 95 3.99 -6.66 -5.99
N GLN A 96 3.69 -7.22 -7.17
CA GLN A 96 4.72 -7.56 -8.17
C GLN A 96 5.53 -6.35 -8.60
N LYS A 97 4.86 -5.19 -8.79
CA LYS A 97 5.52 -3.95 -9.16
C LYS A 97 6.46 -3.45 -8.06
N VAL A 98 5.97 -3.41 -6.80
CA VAL A 98 6.75 -2.97 -5.64
C VAL A 98 7.91 -3.92 -5.34
N SER A 99 7.73 -5.24 -5.52
CA SER A 99 8.81 -6.22 -5.35
C SER A 99 9.95 -6.03 -6.36
N GLY A 100 9.70 -5.37 -7.49
CA GLY A 100 10.72 -5.00 -8.47
C GLY A 100 11.31 -3.60 -8.29
N PHE A 101 10.94 -2.88 -7.22
CA PHE A 101 11.48 -1.56 -6.92
C PHE A 101 12.90 -1.67 -6.37
N SER A 102 13.73 -0.69 -6.73
CA SER A 102 15.02 -0.47 -6.07
C SER A 102 14.81 0.24 -4.72
N GLU A 103 15.85 0.34 -3.93
CA GLU A 103 15.83 1.10 -2.67
C GLU A 103 15.42 2.56 -2.88
N ARG A 104 15.73 3.12 -4.04
CA ARG A 104 15.35 4.47 -4.45
C ARG A 104 13.83 4.65 -4.44
N GLU A 105 13.08 3.83 -5.19
CA GLU A 105 11.64 3.93 -5.28
C GLU A 105 10.97 3.65 -3.94
N VAL A 106 11.48 2.66 -3.20
CA VAL A 106 10.98 2.36 -1.85
C VAL A 106 11.18 3.55 -0.91
N SER A 107 12.30 4.24 -1.00
CA SER A 107 12.58 5.46 -0.21
C SER A 107 11.70 6.64 -0.63
N GLU A 108 11.49 6.85 -1.93
CA GLU A 108 10.67 7.93 -2.49
C GLU A 108 9.21 7.82 -2.06
N PHE A 109 8.60 6.63 -2.19
CA PHE A 109 7.21 6.41 -1.80
C PHE A 109 7.02 6.22 -0.29
N GLY A 110 8.02 5.67 0.38
CA GLY A 110 7.97 5.22 1.76
C GLY A 110 7.18 3.92 1.96
N SER A 111 7.72 3.00 2.76
CA SER A 111 7.13 1.67 2.99
C SER A 111 5.70 1.73 3.52
N GLY A 112 5.41 2.63 4.47
CA GLY A 112 4.05 2.82 5.01
C GLY A 112 3.04 3.29 3.97
N SER A 113 3.45 4.14 3.01
CA SER A 113 2.61 4.58 1.90
C SER A 113 2.33 3.45 0.92
N LEU A 114 3.34 2.65 0.57
CA LEU A 114 3.19 1.48 -0.32
C LEU A 114 2.25 0.43 0.26
N ILE A 115 2.35 0.16 1.57
CA ILE A 115 1.41 -0.72 2.29
C ILE A 115 -0.02 -0.16 2.21
N THR A 116 -0.21 1.13 2.49
CA THR A 116 -1.52 1.78 2.44
C THR A 116 -2.13 1.72 1.04
N ARG A 117 -1.32 1.91 -0.01
CA ARG A 117 -1.76 1.82 -1.41
C ARG A 117 -2.20 0.40 -1.78
N ASN A 118 -1.49 -0.63 -1.29
CA ASN A 118 -1.83 -2.03 -1.55
C ASN A 118 -3.02 -2.55 -0.71
N THR A 119 -3.34 -1.91 0.39
CA THR A 119 -4.44 -2.29 1.30
C THR A 119 -5.64 -1.35 1.16
N ASN A 120 -5.61 -0.20 1.80
CA ASN A 120 -6.73 0.73 1.89
C ASN A 120 -7.14 1.32 0.53
N ASP A 121 -6.17 1.77 -0.29
CA ASP A 121 -6.50 2.39 -1.56
C ASP A 121 -7.13 1.37 -2.53
N VAL A 122 -6.62 0.14 -2.58
CA VAL A 122 -7.26 -0.94 -3.36
C VAL A 122 -8.67 -1.24 -2.82
N GLN A 123 -8.87 -1.22 -1.51
CA GLN A 123 -10.19 -1.43 -0.91
C GLN A 123 -11.20 -0.34 -1.30
N GLN A 124 -10.78 0.94 -1.39
CA GLN A 124 -11.66 2.03 -1.85
C GLN A 124 -12.08 1.83 -3.32
N VAL A 125 -11.14 1.47 -4.19
CA VAL A 125 -11.43 1.18 -5.60
C VAL A 125 -12.35 -0.05 -5.73
N GLN A 126 -12.10 -1.10 -4.96
CA GLN A 126 -12.90 -2.33 -4.91
C GLN A 126 -14.33 -2.06 -4.42
N MET A 127 -14.50 -1.24 -3.37
CA MET A 127 -15.82 -0.86 -2.85
C MET A 127 -16.61 -0.06 -3.88
N LEU A 128 -15.97 0.91 -4.56
CA LEU A 128 -16.60 1.64 -5.65
C LEU A 128 -16.97 0.71 -6.82
N ALA A 129 -16.12 -0.26 -7.16
CA ALA A 129 -16.42 -1.24 -8.21
C ALA A 129 -17.67 -2.06 -7.86
N MET A 130 -17.82 -2.54 -6.61
CA MET A 130 -18.97 -3.31 -6.14
C MET A 130 -20.23 -2.46 -6.12
N MET A 131 -20.19 -1.28 -5.49
CA MET A 131 -21.34 -0.39 -5.39
C MET A 131 -21.71 0.21 -6.75
N GLY A 132 -20.71 0.51 -7.58
CA GLY A 132 -20.93 0.97 -8.95
C GLY A 132 -21.64 -0.07 -9.81
N ALA A 133 -21.22 -1.32 -9.73
CA ALA A 133 -21.85 -2.40 -10.49
C ALA A 133 -23.32 -2.62 -10.09
N THR A 134 -23.70 -2.36 -8.85
CA THR A 134 -25.09 -2.50 -8.37
C THR A 134 -25.88 -1.18 -8.48
N MET A 135 -25.45 -0.12 -7.79
CA MET A 135 -26.21 1.12 -7.65
C MET A 135 -26.24 1.97 -8.94
N LEU A 136 -25.14 2.00 -9.72
CA LEU A 136 -25.07 2.77 -10.96
C LEU A 136 -26.05 2.24 -12.02
N VAL A 137 -26.39 0.97 -11.94
CA VAL A 137 -27.39 0.34 -12.83
C VAL A 137 -28.80 0.52 -12.28
N THR A 138 -28.99 0.23 -10.98
CA THR A 138 -30.32 0.26 -10.36
C THR A 138 -30.88 1.67 -10.22
N ALA A 139 -30.08 2.65 -9.81
CA ALA A 139 -30.56 4.00 -9.55
C ALA A 139 -31.19 4.68 -10.78
N PRO A 140 -30.55 4.68 -11.98
CA PRO A 140 -31.19 5.21 -13.18
C PRO A 140 -32.42 4.40 -13.62
N LEU A 141 -32.39 3.07 -13.49
CA LEU A 141 -33.52 2.23 -13.87
C LEU A 141 -34.74 2.51 -13.00
N LEU A 142 -34.58 2.66 -11.69
CA LEU A 142 -35.69 3.01 -10.79
C LEU A 142 -36.16 4.45 -10.99
N ALA A 143 -35.25 5.40 -11.16
CA ALA A 143 -35.62 6.80 -11.34
C ALA A 143 -36.31 7.02 -12.70
N ILE A 144 -35.68 6.63 -13.80
CA ILE A 144 -36.22 6.84 -15.17
C ILE A 144 -37.40 5.90 -15.42
N GLY A 145 -37.26 4.61 -15.04
CA GLY A 145 -38.33 3.63 -15.17
C GLY A 145 -39.57 4.00 -14.35
N GLY A 146 -39.37 4.48 -13.10
CA GLY A 146 -40.44 4.99 -12.25
C GLY A 146 -41.16 6.20 -12.87
N ILE A 147 -40.42 7.15 -13.48
CA ILE A 147 -41.03 8.26 -14.22
C ILE A 147 -41.86 7.73 -15.40
N ILE A 148 -41.31 6.84 -16.22
CA ILE A 148 -42.00 6.29 -17.39
C ILE A 148 -43.29 5.56 -16.95
N MET A 149 -43.22 4.71 -15.92
CA MET A 149 -44.37 3.97 -15.42
C MET A 149 -45.43 4.89 -14.81
N ALA A 150 -45.03 5.93 -14.10
CA ALA A 150 -45.97 6.90 -13.56
C ALA A 150 -46.68 7.70 -14.65
N VAL A 151 -45.95 8.16 -15.69
CA VAL A 151 -46.56 8.84 -16.87
C VAL A 151 -47.51 7.92 -17.63
N GLN A 152 -47.21 6.63 -17.72
CA GLN A 152 -48.12 5.65 -18.33
C GLN A 152 -49.38 5.39 -17.50
N GLN A 153 -49.34 5.58 -16.19
CA GLN A 153 -50.50 5.44 -15.32
C GLN A 153 -51.45 6.65 -15.48
N ASP A 154 -50.93 7.84 -15.37
CA ASP A 154 -51.69 9.08 -15.56
C ASP A 154 -50.80 10.26 -15.94
N VAL A 155 -51.09 10.86 -17.11
CA VAL A 155 -50.36 12.04 -17.59
C VAL A 155 -50.73 13.28 -16.78
N GLY A 156 -51.99 13.36 -16.33
CA GLY A 156 -52.51 14.51 -15.60
C GLY A 156 -51.87 14.71 -14.23
N LEU A 157 -51.45 13.64 -13.56
CA LEU A 157 -50.74 13.68 -12.26
C LEU A 157 -49.24 13.78 -12.40
N SER A 158 -48.68 13.54 -13.60
CA SER A 158 -47.24 13.47 -13.83
C SER A 158 -46.49 14.78 -13.62
N TRP A 159 -47.18 15.92 -13.65
CA TRP A 159 -46.57 17.22 -13.32
C TRP A 159 -46.05 17.28 -11.88
N LEU A 160 -46.65 16.52 -10.95
CA LEU A 160 -46.15 16.42 -9.57
C LEU A 160 -44.74 15.84 -9.52
N ILE A 161 -44.44 14.84 -10.37
CA ILE A 161 -43.12 14.27 -10.52
C ILE A 161 -42.18 15.28 -11.20
N ALA A 162 -42.65 15.98 -12.23
CA ALA A 162 -41.89 17.00 -12.93
C ALA A 162 -41.46 18.18 -12.00
N VAL A 163 -42.18 18.41 -10.90
CA VAL A 163 -41.82 19.38 -9.87
C VAL A 163 -40.98 18.77 -8.77
N SER A 164 -41.36 17.60 -8.24
CA SER A 164 -40.71 17.01 -7.08
C SER A 164 -39.29 16.51 -7.36
N VAL A 165 -39.05 15.90 -8.54
CA VAL A 165 -37.73 15.36 -8.91
C VAL A 165 -36.67 16.47 -9.03
N PRO A 166 -36.89 17.59 -9.74
CA PRO A 166 -35.94 18.69 -9.74
C PRO A 166 -35.69 19.29 -8.36
N ILE A 167 -36.72 19.41 -7.52
CA ILE A 167 -36.55 19.90 -6.14
C ILE A 167 -35.62 18.96 -5.35
N LEU A 168 -35.81 17.64 -5.44
CA LEU A 168 -34.93 16.67 -4.81
C LEU A 168 -33.48 16.75 -5.31
N LEU A 169 -33.30 16.88 -6.63
CA LEU A 169 -31.98 17.05 -7.21
C LEU A 169 -31.30 18.34 -6.74
N VAL A 170 -32.02 19.45 -6.68
CA VAL A 170 -31.49 20.73 -6.17
C VAL A 170 -31.10 20.59 -4.69
N ILE A 171 -31.95 20.00 -3.84
CA ILE A 171 -31.64 19.75 -2.43
C ILE A 171 -30.37 18.90 -2.31
N GLY A 172 -30.29 17.79 -3.05
CA GLY A 172 -29.12 16.89 -3.05
C GLY A 172 -27.84 17.63 -3.48
N LEU A 173 -27.88 18.39 -4.57
CA LEU A 173 -26.74 19.18 -5.05
C LEU A 173 -26.31 20.25 -4.07
N LEU A 174 -27.25 20.95 -3.42
CA LEU A 174 -26.95 21.96 -2.41
C LEU A 174 -26.27 21.35 -1.18
N ILE A 175 -26.76 20.21 -0.70
CA ILE A 175 -26.14 19.49 0.41
C ILE A 175 -24.74 19.03 0.05
N ILE A 176 -24.55 18.38 -1.10
CA ILE A 176 -23.24 17.90 -1.58
C ILE A 176 -22.27 19.06 -1.71
N SER A 177 -22.68 20.16 -2.34
CA SER A 177 -21.81 21.33 -2.55
C SER A 177 -21.31 21.94 -1.23
N ARG A 178 -22.12 21.88 -0.16
CA ARG A 178 -21.72 22.33 1.19
C ARG A 178 -20.88 21.29 1.92
N MET A 179 -21.11 20.01 1.70
CA MET A 179 -20.37 18.92 2.36
C MET A 179 -18.95 18.75 1.83
N VAL A 180 -18.71 18.86 0.51
CA VAL A 180 -17.41 18.65 -0.10
C VAL A 180 -16.29 19.52 0.52
N PRO A 181 -16.44 20.85 0.67
CA PRO A 181 -15.40 21.67 1.32
C PRO A 181 -15.22 21.34 2.80
N LEU A 182 -16.28 20.93 3.51
CA LEU A 182 -16.19 20.51 4.90
C LEU A 182 -15.42 19.19 5.05
N PHE A 183 -15.63 18.23 4.16
CA PHE A 183 -14.83 16.98 4.12
C PHE A 183 -13.35 17.24 3.90
N ARG A 184 -12.99 18.16 2.99
CA ARG A 184 -11.58 18.54 2.78
C ARG A 184 -10.95 19.16 4.03
N ARG A 185 -11.68 20.03 4.74
CA ARG A 185 -11.21 20.60 6.01
C ARG A 185 -11.11 19.55 7.10
N ASN A 186 -12.09 18.64 7.18
CA ASN A 186 -12.09 17.54 8.13
C ASN A 186 -10.87 16.63 7.94
N GLN A 187 -10.51 16.32 6.69
CA GLN A 187 -9.32 15.52 6.39
C GLN A 187 -8.04 16.21 6.90
N LYS A 188 -7.86 17.51 6.62
CA LYS A 188 -6.71 18.27 7.14
C LYS A 188 -6.65 18.27 8.67
N GLN A 189 -7.82 18.30 9.33
CA GLN A 189 -7.86 18.27 10.79
C GLN A 189 -7.55 16.87 11.36
N ILE A 190 -7.97 15.79 10.68
CA ILE A 190 -7.57 14.42 11.00
C ILE A 190 -6.04 14.28 10.88
N ASP A 191 -5.44 14.80 9.80
CA ASP A 191 -3.99 14.76 9.59
C ASP A 191 -3.25 15.52 10.70
N LYS A 192 -3.79 16.67 11.16
CA LYS A 192 -3.25 17.42 12.30
C LYS A 192 -3.31 16.62 13.60
N VAL A 193 -4.45 16.00 13.91
CA VAL A 193 -4.61 15.13 15.10
C VAL A 193 -3.63 13.96 15.04
N ASN A 194 -3.53 13.28 13.89
CA ASN A 194 -2.60 12.19 13.68
C ASN A 194 -1.13 12.64 13.83
N GLY A 195 -0.80 13.86 13.37
CA GLY A 195 0.52 14.46 13.55
C GLY A 195 0.86 14.62 15.04
N ILE A 196 -0.04 15.24 15.81
CA ILE A 196 0.14 15.43 17.26
C ILE A 196 0.32 14.08 17.98
N MET A 197 -0.53 13.08 17.65
CA MET A 197 -0.43 11.73 18.23
C MET A 197 0.90 11.07 17.90
N ARG A 198 1.36 11.19 16.67
CA ARG A 198 2.66 10.62 16.24
C ARG A 198 3.82 11.28 16.96
N GLU A 199 3.84 12.61 17.05
CA GLU A 199 4.87 13.36 17.80
C GLU A 199 4.90 12.91 19.26
N GLN A 200 3.74 12.80 19.91
CA GLN A 200 3.62 12.39 21.31
C GLN A 200 4.08 10.93 21.53
N LEU A 201 3.68 9.99 20.67
CA LEU A 201 4.08 8.59 20.78
C LEU A 201 5.58 8.40 20.53
N THR A 202 6.14 9.10 19.54
CA THR A 202 7.58 9.04 19.23
C THR A 202 8.41 9.75 20.30
N GLY A 203 7.92 10.90 20.78
CA GLY A 203 8.58 11.76 21.75
C GLY A 203 8.20 11.51 23.21
N VAL A 204 7.50 10.43 23.55
CA VAL A 204 6.93 10.20 24.89
C VAL A 204 7.97 10.32 26.02
N ARG A 205 9.20 9.86 25.78
CA ARG A 205 10.30 9.97 26.75
C ARG A 205 10.68 11.42 27.02
N VAL A 206 10.70 12.24 25.97
CA VAL A 206 11.01 13.68 26.07
C VAL A 206 9.88 14.40 26.80
N VAL A 207 8.63 14.17 26.41
CA VAL A 207 7.46 14.77 27.06
C VAL A 207 7.46 14.49 28.56
N ARG A 208 7.72 13.23 28.97
CA ARG A 208 7.81 12.84 30.39
C ARG A 208 9.02 13.42 31.10
N ALA A 209 10.20 13.39 30.45
CA ALA A 209 11.42 13.94 31.06
C ALA A 209 11.32 15.43 31.38
N PHE A 210 10.54 16.18 30.58
CA PHE A 210 10.32 17.62 30.77
C PHE A 210 8.97 17.96 31.43
N VAL A 211 8.20 16.95 31.87
CA VAL A 211 6.88 17.12 32.54
C VAL A 211 5.94 18.03 31.71
N ARG A 212 5.83 17.73 30.40
CA ARG A 212 5.05 18.55 29.46
C ARG A 212 3.71 17.90 29.02
N GLU A 213 3.25 16.86 29.71
CA GLU A 213 2.01 16.16 29.39
C GLU A 213 0.80 17.10 29.31
N GLY A 214 0.68 18.05 30.26
CA GLY A 214 -0.45 18.98 30.29
C GLY A 214 -0.50 19.91 29.08
N ILE A 215 0.66 20.31 28.53
CA ILE A 215 0.74 21.17 27.34
C ILE A 215 0.33 20.36 26.10
N GLU A 216 0.83 19.13 25.98
CA GLU A 216 0.50 18.27 24.85
C GLU A 216 -0.98 17.82 24.90
N GLU A 217 -1.53 17.59 26.10
CA GLU A 217 -2.96 17.31 26.27
C GLU A 217 -3.83 18.50 25.82
N GLU A 218 -3.46 19.72 26.16
CA GLU A 218 -4.21 20.90 25.72
C GLU A 218 -4.10 21.13 24.21
N ARG A 219 -2.92 20.91 23.63
CA ARG A 219 -2.69 20.94 22.18
C ARG A 219 -3.56 19.92 21.44
N PHE A 220 -3.62 18.68 21.98
CA PHE A 220 -4.48 17.63 21.44
C PHE A 220 -5.96 17.97 21.60
N ARG A 221 -6.37 18.44 22.78
CA ARG A 221 -7.76 18.84 23.09
C ARG A 221 -8.26 19.91 22.12
N GLY A 222 -7.46 20.95 21.84
CA GLY A 222 -7.78 21.97 20.85
C GLY A 222 -8.04 21.39 19.46
N ALA A 223 -7.09 20.56 18.96
CA ALA A 223 -7.22 19.93 17.66
C ALA A 223 -8.42 18.96 17.57
N ASN A 224 -8.68 18.19 18.64
CA ASN A 224 -9.82 17.28 18.73
C ASN A 224 -11.17 18.01 18.78
N THR A 225 -11.22 19.15 19.47
CA THR A 225 -12.42 20.01 19.51
C THR A 225 -12.74 20.57 18.13
N ASP A 226 -11.74 21.05 17.38
CA ASP A 226 -11.93 21.51 16.01
C ASP A 226 -12.45 20.37 15.11
N LEU A 227 -11.90 19.17 15.25
CA LEU A 227 -12.35 17.98 14.52
C LEU A 227 -13.81 17.64 14.85
N MET A 228 -14.18 17.69 16.13
CA MET A 228 -15.56 17.48 16.60
C MET A 228 -16.52 18.51 15.99
N ILE A 229 -16.16 19.79 15.97
CA ILE A 229 -16.99 20.86 15.39
C ILE A 229 -17.22 20.63 13.90
N LEU A 230 -16.17 20.27 13.16
CA LEU A 230 -16.29 19.94 11.74
C LEU A 230 -17.14 18.68 11.52
N GLY A 231 -16.91 17.63 12.31
CA GLY A 231 -17.70 16.40 12.28
C GLY A 231 -19.19 16.66 12.52
N ARG A 232 -19.51 17.52 13.51
CA ARG A 232 -20.89 17.92 13.79
C ARG A 232 -21.52 18.68 12.63
N LYS A 233 -20.80 19.61 11.97
CA LYS A 233 -21.30 20.33 10.79
C LYS A 233 -21.58 19.39 9.61
N ILE A 234 -20.71 18.41 9.37
CA ILE A 234 -20.91 17.40 8.35
C ILE A 234 -22.10 16.50 8.70
N GLY A 235 -22.14 16.03 9.95
CA GLY A 235 -23.22 15.18 10.47
C GLY A 235 -24.58 15.85 10.38
N SER A 236 -24.69 17.15 10.72
CA SER A 236 -25.96 17.86 10.62
C SER A 236 -26.46 17.99 9.17
N LEU A 237 -25.57 18.24 8.20
CA LEU A 237 -25.96 18.24 6.78
C LEU A 237 -26.38 16.85 6.30
N PHE A 238 -25.66 15.80 6.74
CA PHE A 238 -26.00 14.42 6.40
C PHE A 238 -27.36 14.00 6.97
N VAL A 239 -27.61 14.29 8.26
CA VAL A 239 -28.89 14.00 8.92
C VAL A 239 -30.02 14.77 8.28
N LEU A 240 -29.79 16.02 7.83
CA LEU A 240 -30.83 16.85 7.20
C LEU A 240 -31.28 16.30 5.83
N MET A 241 -30.43 15.54 5.14
CA MET A 241 -30.72 15.03 3.80
C MET A 241 -31.99 14.13 3.78
N PHE A 242 -32.06 13.17 4.72
CA PHE A 242 -33.19 12.23 4.75
C PHE A 242 -34.54 12.88 5.12
N PRO A 243 -34.64 13.71 6.16
CA PRO A 243 -35.88 14.44 6.47
C PRO A 243 -36.34 15.39 5.35
N LEU A 244 -35.42 16.08 4.66
CA LEU A 244 -35.78 16.93 3.53
C LEU A 244 -36.32 16.11 2.36
N ALA A 245 -35.68 14.98 2.04
CA ALA A 245 -36.17 14.06 1.01
C ALA A 245 -37.54 13.50 1.38
N MET A 246 -37.76 13.10 2.65
CA MET A 246 -39.05 12.65 3.14
C MET A 246 -40.12 13.75 3.13
N LEU A 247 -39.74 15.00 3.42
CA LEU A 247 -40.65 16.13 3.31
C LEU A 247 -41.14 16.32 1.89
N VAL A 248 -40.24 16.29 0.90
CA VAL A 248 -40.62 16.38 -0.53
C VAL A 248 -41.52 15.21 -0.92
N LEU A 249 -41.16 13.98 -0.49
CA LEU A 249 -42.00 12.80 -0.74
C LEU A 249 -43.40 13.00 -0.18
N ASN A 250 -43.53 13.35 1.12
CA ASN A 250 -44.82 13.46 1.77
C ASN A 250 -45.67 14.60 1.18
N ILE A 251 -45.09 15.76 0.86
CA ILE A 251 -45.78 16.84 0.17
C ILE A 251 -46.31 16.36 -1.19
N THR A 252 -45.47 15.62 -1.94
CA THR A 252 -45.86 15.09 -3.25
C THR A 252 -46.97 14.05 -3.09
N VAL A 253 -46.90 13.16 -2.10
CA VAL A 253 -47.96 12.19 -1.79
C VAL A 253 -49.29 12.90 -1.42
N VAL A 254 -49.25 13.94 -0.58
CA VAL A 254 -50.42 14.75 -0.28
C VAL A 254 -50.98 15.42 -1.55
N GLY A 255 -50.10 15.92 -2.43
CA GLY A 255 -50.52 16.43 -3.75
C GLY A 255 -51.22 15.36 -4.62
N VAL A 256 -50.66 14.15 -4.66
CA VAL A 256 -51.27 13.02 -5.39
C VAL A 256 -52.67 12.68 -4.84
N ILE A 257 -52.79 12.60 -3.52
CA ILE A 257 -54.08 12.32 -2.88
C ILE A 257 -55.10 13.43 -3.17
N TRP A 258 -54.66 14.69 -3.05
CA TRP A 258 -55.56 15.84 -3.27
C TRP A 258 -56.00 15.97 -4.72
N PHE A 259 -55.07 16.09 -5.66
CA PHE A 259 -55.39 16.28 -7.08
C PHE A 259 -55.95 14.98 -7.71
N GLY A 260 -55.40 13.82 -7.30
CA GLY A 260 -55.90 12.54 -7.73
C GLY A 260 -57.31 12.22 -7.19
N GLY A 261 -57.59 12.59 -5.94
CA GLY A 261 -58.93 12.45 -5.37
C GLY A 261 -59.99 13.24 -6.17
N ILE A 262 -59.68 14.42 -6.63
CA ILE A 262 -60.56 15.23 -7.51
C ILE A 262 -60.77 14.50 -8.85
N GLN A 263 -59.74 13.86 -9.42
CA GLN A 263 -59.87 13.11 -10.67
C GLN A 263 -60.63 11.81 -10.49
N VAL A 264 -60.51 11.16 -9.33
CA VAL A 264 -61.30 9.98 -8.98
C VAL A 264 -62.78 10.32 -8.85
N ASP A 265 -63.10 11.43 -8.16
CA ASP A 265 -64.49 11.93 -8.02
C ASP A 265 -65.11 12.24 -9.40
N ALA A 266 -64.28 12.79 -10.31
CA ALA A 266 -64.68 13.06 -11.68
C ALA A 266 -64.75 11.76 -12.57
N GLY A 267 -64.40 10.60 -12.04
CA GLY A 267 -64.37 9.32 -12.80
C GLY A 267 -63.25 9.24 -13.84
N ALA A 268 -62.26 10.13 -13.78
CA ALA A 268 -61.19 10.18 -14.75
C ALA A 268 -60.03 9.21 -14.43
N VAL A 269 -59.84 8.86 -13.17
CA VAL A 269 -58.74 8.01 -12.66
C VAL A 269 -59.31 7.00 -11.66
N GLU A 270 -58.78 5.79 -11.66
CA GLU A 270 -59.15 4.73 -10.67
C GLU A 270 -58.32 4.89 -9.37
N ILE A 271 -58.84 4.39 -8.25
CA ILE A 271 -58.21 4.50 -6.94
C ILE A 271 -56.85 3.79 -6.90
N GLY A 272 -56.74 2.60 -7.51
CA GLY A 272 -55.50 1.83 -7.58
C GLY A 272 -54.40 2.57 -8.31
N THR A 273 -54.73 3.38 -9.32
CA THR A 273 -53.77 4.26 -10.00
C THR A 273 -53.07 5.23 -9.05
N LEU A 274 -53.81 5.81 -8.07
CA LEU A 274 -53.21 6.69 -7.07
C LEU A 274 -52.18 5.96 -6.19
N PHE A 275 -52.52 4.73 -5.77
CA PHE A 275 -51.60 3.91 -4.99
C PHE A 275 -50.35 3.52 -5.77
N ALA A 276 -50.48 3.14 -7.06
CA ALA A 276 -49.33 2.88 -7.91
C ALA A 276 -48.45 4.13 -8.08
N PHE A 277 -49.07 5.28 -8.30
CA PHE A 277 -48.37 6.56 -8.46
C PHE A 277 -47.54 6.94 -7.21
N MET A 278 -48.12 6.77 -6.01
CA MET A 278 -47.39 6.98 -4.74
C MET A 278 -46.19 6.02 -4.61
N GLN A 279 -46.33 4.77 -4.99
CA GLN A 279 -45.21 3.81 -4.95
C GLN A 279 -44.12 4.18 -5.97
N TYR A 280 -44.46 4.64 -7.20
CA TYR A 280 -43.48 5.10 -8.18
C TYR A 280 -42.71 6.32 -7.69
N ILE A 281 -43.36 7.29 -7.02
CA ILE A 281 -42.67 8.43 -6.40
C ILE A 281 -41.63 7.93 -5.39
N GLY A 282 -41.99 6.95 -4.54
CA GLY A 282 -41.06 6.32 -3.59
C GLY A 282 -39.85 5.67 -4.27
N GLN A 283 -40.07 4.97 -5.39
CA GLN A 283 -38.98 4.33 -6.16
C GLN A 283 -38.08 5.38 -6.85
N ILE A 284 -38.65 6.43 -7.43
CA ILE A 284 -37.90 7.54 -8.04
C ILE A 284 -37.03 8.20 -6.99
N LEU A 285 -37.60 8.52 -5.81
CA LEU A 285 -36.86 9.09 -4.69
C LEU A 285 -35.70 8.19 -4.26
N GLY A 286 -35.96 6.88 -4.10
CA GLY A 286 -34.95 5.87 -3.78
C GLY A 286 -33.80 5.87 -4.80
N GLY A 287 -34.11 5.91 -6.10
CA GLY A 287 -33.14 5.99 -7.18
C GLY A 287 -32.28 7.26 -7.11
N VAL A 288 -32.91 8.43 -6.87
CA VAL A 288 -32.19 9.72 -6.71
C VAL A 288 -31.29 9.71 -5.49
N LEU A 289 -31.75 9.18 -4.36
CA LEU A 289 -30.93 9.06 -3.14
C LEU A 289 -29.74 8.11 -3.34
N MET A 290 -29.92 6.97 -4.02
CA MET A 290 -28.83 6.05 -4.37
C MET A 290 -27.78 6.73 -5.25
N ALA A 291 -28.18 7.48 -6.27
CA ALA A 291 -27.28 8.23 -7.15
C ALA A 291 -26.49 9.29 -6.36
N THR A 292 -27.17 10.01 -5.45
CA THR A 292 -26.56 11.01 -4.58
C THR A 292 -25.51 10.39 -3.66
N PHE A 293 -25.81 9.26 -3.01
CA PHE A 293 -24.90 8.55 -2.13
C PHE A 293 -23.65 8.06 -2.89
N MET A 294 -23.84 7.53 -4.08
CA MET A 294 -22.74 7.06 -4.92
C MET A 294 -21.79 8.19 -5.31
N THR A 295 -22.32 9.38 -5.60
CA THR A 295 -21.52 10.56 -5.97
C THR A 295 -20.53 10.94 -4.85
N MET A 296 -20.84 10.68 -3.58
CA MET A 296 -19.93 10.93 -2.45
C MET A 296 -18.74 9.94 -2.39
N MET A 297 -18.86 8.76 -2.96
CA MET A 297 -17.80 7.73 -2.94
C MET A 297 -16.77 7.91 -4.05
N ILE A 298 -17.18 8.47 -5.21
CA ILE A 298 -16.31 8.64 -6.39
C ILE A 298 -15.02 9.41 -6.08
N PRO A 299 -15.02 10.57 -5.37
CA PRO A 299 -13.80 11.33 -5.10
C PRO A 299 -12.76 10.55 -4.29
N ARG A 300 -13.19 9.77 -3.30
CA ARG A 300 -12.27 8.93 -2.49
C ARG A 300 -11.58 7.87 -3.35
N ALA A 301 -12.38 7.13 -4.10
CA ALA A 301 -11.84 6.10 -4.98
C ALA A 301 -10.99 6.70 -6.11
N ALA A 302 -11.27 7.93 -6.57
CA ALA A 302 -10.46 8.62 -7.57
C ALA A 302 -9.06 8.93 -7.03
N VAL A 303 -8.95 9.51 -5.83
CA VAL A 303 -7.66 9.79 -5.18
C VAL A 303 -6.89 8.49 -4.94
N SER A 304 -7.54 7.45 -4.44
CA SER A 304 -6.91 6.13 -4.25
C SER A 304 -6.43 5.52 -5.58
N ALA A 305 -7.22 5.64 -6.64
CA ALA A 305 -6.83 5.18 -7.97
C ALA A 305 -5.66 5.96 -8.56
N ASP A 306 -5.58 7.28 -8.31
CA ASP A 306 -4.45 8.11 -8.75
C ASP A 306 -3.17 7.66 -8.04
N ARG A 307 -3.20 7.47 -6.71
CA ARG A 307 -2.06 6.96 -5.92
C ARG A 307 -1.61 5.56 -6.33
N ILE A 308 -2.54 4.66 -6.64
CA ILE A 308 -2.25 3.33 -7.20
C ILE A 308 -1.59 3.49 -8.58
N GLY A 309 -2.13 4.38 -9.41
CA GLY A 309 -1.64 4.64 -10.74
C GLY A 309 -0.22 5.19 -10.76
N GLU A 310 0.16 6.05 -9.80
CA GLU A 310 1.53 6.51 -9.61
C GLU A 310 2.51 5.33 -9.46
N VAL A 311 2.21 4.38 -8.57
CA VAL A 311 3.06 3.19 -8.34
C VAL A 311 3.15 2.32 -9.58
N LEU A 312 2.01 2.06 -10.24
CA LEU A 312 1.98 1.22 -11.44
C LEU A 312 2.66 1.86 -12.67
N ALA A 313 2.78 3.18 -12.69
CA ALA A 313 3.40 3.94 -13.77
C ALA A 313 4.91 4.11 -13.63
N VAL A 314 5.49 3.83 -12.45
CA VAL A 314 6.94 3.90 -12.26
C VAL A 314 7.62 2.93 -13.23
N GLU A 315 8.51 3.42 -14.06
CA GLU A 315 9.43 2.58 -14.82
C GLU A 315 10.52 2.17 -13.83
N GLY A 316 10.72 0.85 -13.62
CA GLY A 316 11.58 0.32 -12.57
C GLY A 316 12.99 0.94 -12.58
N GLY A 317 13.54 1.22 -11.37
CA GLY A 317 14.80 1.95 -11.20
C GLY A 317 16.03 1.22 -11.72
N LEU A 318 16.02 -0.11 -11.79
CA LEU A 318 17.09 -0.91 -12.37
C LEU A 318 16.66 -1.47 -13.72
N THR A 319 17.23 -0.93 -14.78
CA THR A 319 16.99 -1.44 -16.13
C THR A 319 17.72 -2.78 -16.29
N ARG A 320 17.00 -3.87 -16.49
CA ARG A 320 17.61 -5.15 -16.83
C ARG A 320 18.14 -5.09 -18.27
N PRO A 321 19.41 -5.51 -18.52
CA PRO A 321 19.94 -5.53 -19.87
C PRO A 321 19.16 -6.53 -20.73
N ALA A 322 19.02 -6.22 -22.03
CA ALA A 322 18.31 -7.07 -22.96
C ALA A 322 19.01 -8.43 -23.16
N ASN A 323 20.35 -8.43 -23.09
CA ASN A 323 21.20 -9.62 -23.18
C ASN A 323 22.14 -9.61 -21.96
N PRO A 324 21.71 -10.11 -20.80
CA PRO A 324 22.55 -10.11 -19.60
C PRO A 324 23.75 -11.02 -19.75
N VAL A 325 24.89 -10.59 -19.23
CA VAL A 325 26.11 -11.41 -19.16
C VAL A 325 25.91 -12.42 -18.02
N THR A 326 26.10 -13.71 -18.38
CA THR A 326 25.95 -14.85 -17.44
C THR A 326 27.26 -15.50 -17.08
N GLU A 327 28.35 -15.15 -17.78
CA GLU A 327 29.70 -15.67 -17.51
C GLU A 327 30.52 -14.61 -16.78
N PHE A 328 31.10 -14.98 -15.65
CA PHE A 328 31.88 -14.10 -14.79
C PHE A 328 33.36 -14.52 -14.82
N PRO A 329 34.22 -13.83 -15.62
CA PRO A 329 35.57 -14.29 -15.94
C PRO A 329 36.57 -14.13 -14.76
N ALA A 330 36.28 -13.33 -13.75
CA ALA A 330 37.17 -13.05 -12.63
C ALA A 330 36.45 -13.17 -11.26
N PRO A 331 36.03 -14.41 -10.87
CA PRO A 331 35.24 -14.62 -9.65
C PRO A 331 35.90 -14.04 -8.41
N GLY A 332 35.14 -13.29 -7.59
CA GLY A 332 35.63 -12.64 -6.38
C GLY A 332 36.29 -11.29 -6.59
N SER A 333 36.48 -10.80 -7.82
CA SER A 333 37.08 -9.48 -8.06
C SER A 333 36.06 -8.36 -8.02
N ILE A 334 36.51 -7.17 -7.57
CA ILE A 334 35.74 -5.93 -7.62
C ILE A 334 36.63 -4.84 -8.20
N ALA A 335 36.08 -4.01 -9.10
CA ALA A 335 36.75 -2.82 -9.59
C ALA A 335 35.79 -1.63 -9.70
N PHE A 336 36.21 -0.49 -9.13
CA PHE A 336 35.60 0.81 -9.32
C PHE A 336 36.46 1.60 -10.29
N GLU A 337 35.88 2.04 -11.40
CA GLU A 337 36.58 2.75 -12.47
C GLU A 337 35.97 4.18 -12.60
N ASN A 338 36.60 5.17 -11.98
CA ASN A 338 36.19 6.58 -12.00
C ASN A 338 34.70 6.80 -11.68
N VAL A 339 34.22 6.14 -10.62
CA VAL A 339 32.80 6.09 -10.27
C VAL A 339 32.35 7.38 -9.58
N THR A 340 31.32 8.00 -10.14
CA THR A 340 30.60 9.14 -9.54
C THR A 340 29.15 8.76 -9.32
N PHE A 341 28.58 9.14 -8.15
CA PHE A 341 27.21 8.86 -7.82
C PHE A 341 26.54 10.06 -7.15
N SER A 342 25.32 10.38 -7.62
CA SER A 342 24.42 11.36 -7.03
C SER A 342 23.05 10.72 -6.77
N TYR A 343 22.48 10.97 -5.59
CA TYR A 343 21.08 10.64 -5.38
C TYR A 343 20.19 11.53 -6.26
N PRO A 344 19.05 11.05 -6.74
CA PRO A 344 18.13 11.84 -7.54
C PRO A 344 17.67 13.11 -6.80
N GLY A 345 17.81 14.24 -7.47
CA GLY A 345 17.48 15.54 -6.88
C GLY A 345 18.53 16.14 -5.96
N ALA A 346 19.68 15.47 -5.76
CA ALA A 346 20.80 16.05 -5.03
C ALA A 346 21.50 17.12 -5.88
N GLU A 347 21.91 18.23 -5.23
CA GLU A 347 22.62 19.34 -5.87
C GLU A 347 24.10 19.01 -6.17
N SER A 348 24.68 18.06 -5.41
CA SER A 348 26.08 17.63 -5.55
C SER A 348 26.20 16.10 -5.48
N PRO A 349 27.24 15.52 -6.10
CA PRO A 349 27.52 14.08 -5.99
C PRO A 349 27.87 13.69 -4.55
N VAL A 350 27.42 12.49 -4.15
CA VAL A 350 27.79 11.88 -2.86
C VAL A 350 29.10 11.12 -2.97
N LEU A 351 29.43 10.64 -4.17
CA LEU A 351 30.72 10.02 -4.49
C LEU A 351 31.26 10.63 -5.78
N GLU A 352 32.54 10.96 -5.83
CA GLU A 352 33.17 11.61 -6.97
C GLU A 352 34.51 10.95 -7.32
N GLY A 353 34.59 10.37 -8.53
CA GLY A 353 35.84 9.88 -9.12
C GLY A 353 36.49 8.70 -8.38
N ILE A 354 35.71 7.84 -7.74
CA ILE A 354 36.21 6.70 -6.97
C ILE A 354 36.84 5.66 -7.88
N THR A 355 38.10 5.31 -7.61
CA THR A 355 38.85 4.31 -8.40
C THR A 355 39.70 3.44 -7.48
N PHE A 356 39.33 2.15 -7.34
CA PHE A 356 40.11 1.13 -6.65
C PHE A 356 39.70 -0.26 -7.11
N THR A 357 40.51 -1.27 -6.77
CA THR A 357 40.22 -2.67 -7.07
C THR A 357 40.36 -3.50 -5.80
N ALA A 358 39.63 -4.63 -5.74
CA ALA A 358 39.83 -5.70 -4.78
C ALA A 358 40.08 -7.00 -5.55
N ALA A 359 41.17 -7.68 -5.23
CA ALA A 359 41.49 -8.98 -5.80
C ALA A 359 40.67 -10.09 -5.12
N PRO A 360 40.50 -11.26 -5.76
CA PRO A 360 39.87 -12.42 -5.12
C PRO A 360 40.55 -12.79 -3.80
N GLY A 361 39.75 -12.96 -2.73
CA GLY A 361 40.23 -13.28 -1.39
C GLY A 361 40.75 -12.08 -0.58
N GLU A 362 40.96 -10.91 -1.21
CA GLU A 362 41.46 -9.71 -0.55
C GLU A 362 40.43 -9.11 0.41
N THR A 363 40.91 -8.59 1.53
CA THR A 363 40.10 -7.82 2.49
C THR A 363 40.37 -6.32 2.28
N VAL A 364 39.36 -5.58 1.82
CA VAL A 364 39.43 -4.13 1.65
C VAL A 364 38.55 -3.45 2.70
N ALA A 365 39.18 -2.65 3.56
CA ALA A 365 38.46 -1.84 4.52
C ALA A 365 38.15 -0.44 3.94
N ILE A 366 36.96 0.09 4.25
CA ILE A 366 36.55 1.44 3.85
C ILE A 366 36.32 2.26 5.11
N VAL A 367 37.08 3.37 5.23
CA VAL A 367 37.04 4.26 6.39
C VAL A 367 36.76 5.70 5.96
N GLY A 368 36.32 6.52 6.89
CA GLY A 368 36.05 7.94 6.66
C GLY A 368 35.06 8.49 7.69
N SER A 369 34.88 9.81 7.69
CA SER A 369 33.95 10.50 8.57
C SER A 369 32.49 10.08 8.34
N THR A 370 31.60 10.38 9.29
CA THR A 370 30.16 10.18 9.09
C THR A 370 29.70 11.07 7.93
N GLY A 371 28.96 10.49 6.98
CA GLY A 371 28.52 11.20 5.79
C GLY A 371 29.49 11.17 4.59
N SER A 372 30.70 10.58 4.71
CA SER A 372 31.65 10.50 3.60
C SER A 372 31.27 9.59 2.43
N GLY A 373 30.09 8.95 2.46
CA GLY A 373 29.60 8.12 1.35
C GLY A 373 29.88 6.62 1.45
N LYS A 374 30.39 6.08 2.58
CA LYS A 374 30.77 4.66 2.76
C LYS A 374 29.63 3.69 2.43
N THR A 375 28.48 3.83 3.08
CA THR A 375 27.29 2.98 2.82
C THR A 375 26.83 3.11 1.36
N THR A 376 26.88 4.32 0.80
CA THR A 376 26.55 4.55 -0.62
C THR A 376 27.50 3.79 -1.53
N LEU A 377 28.80 3.83 -1.26
CA LEU A 377 29.82 3.14 -2.06
C LEU A 377 29.56 1.63 -2.12
N ILE A 378 29.35 1.00 -0.96
CA ILE A 378 29.13 -0.45 -0.92
C ILE A 378 27.75 -0.86 -1.46
N SER A 379 26.76 0.03 -1.44
CA SER A 379 25.44 -0.23 -2.03
C SER A 379 25.45 -0.32 -3.56
N LEU A 380 26.49 0.22 -4.20
CA LEU A 380 26.70 0.13 -5.64
C LEU A 380 27.22 -1.25 -6.07
N ILE A 381 27.90 -2.01 -5.20
CA ILE A 381 28.45 -3.33 -5.49
C ILE A 381 27.35 -4.33 -5.87
N PRO A 382 26.28 -4.53 -5.06
CA PRO A 382 25.16 -5.37 -5.43
C PRO A 382 24.17 -4.65 -6.37
N ARG A 383 24.54 -3.51 -6.94
CA ARG A 383 23.68 -2.72 -7.83
C ARG A 383 22.32 -2.36 -7.19
N LEU A 384 22.32 -1.92 -5.91
CA LEU A 384 21.09 -1.34 -5.32
C LEU A 384 20.78 0.03 -5.94
N PHE A 385 21.79 0.67 -6.50
CA PHE A 385 21.73 1.91 -7.30
C PHE A 385 22.68 1.76 -8.50
N ASP A 386 22.35 2.42 -9.62
CA ASP A 386 23.26 2.57 -10.75
C ASP A 386 24.17 3.80 -10.55
N ALA A 387 25.46 3.70 -10.85
CA ALA A 387 26.38 4.83 -10.85
C ALA A 387 25.94 5.90 -11.86
N THR A 388 26.12 7.18 -11.50
CA THR A 388 25.83 8.30 -12.40
C THR A 388 26.84 8.38 -13.55
N SER A 389 28.12 8.06 -13.28
CA SER A 389 29.16 7.91 -14.29
C SER A 389 30.25 6.96 -13.80
N GLY A 390 31.10 6.52 -14.70
CA GLY A 390 32.09 5.47 -14.44
C GLY A 390 31.51 4.06 -14.55
N ALA A 391 32.26 3.06 -14.10
CA ALA A 391 31.88 1.65 -14.15
C ALA A 391 32.24 0.93 -12.86
N ILE A 392 31.37 0.01 -12.44
CA ILE A 392 31.61 -0.90 -11.32
C ILE A 392 31.60 -2.32 -11.89
N LYS A 393 32.69 -3.00 -11.75
CA LYS A 393 32.82 -4.39 -12.22
C LYS A 393 32.87 -5.31 -11.01
N VAL A 394 32.03 -6.33 -11.05
CA VAL A 394 32.01 -7.44 -10.09
C VAL A 394 32.27 -8.71 -10.87
N ASP A 395 33.18 -9.53 -10.38
CA ASP A 395 33.61 -10.75 -11.05
C ASP A 395 34.07 -10.49 -12.52
N GLY A 396 34.61 -9.29 -12.82
CA GLY A 396 35.07 -8.87 -14.13
C GLY A 396 33.99 -8.31 -15.08
N VAL A 397 32.71 -8.27 -14.67
CA VAL A 397 31.58 -7.80 -15.46
C VAL A 397 31.04 -6.51 -14.90
N ASP A 398 30.72 -5.53 -15.76
CA ASP A 398 30.00 -4.32 -15.32
C ASP A 398 28.63 -4.72 -14.73
N VAL A 399 28.33 -4.25 -13.51
CA VAL A 399 27.09 -4.60 -12.82
C VAL A 399 25.83 -4.23 -13.61
N ARG A 400 25.93 -3.27 -14.55
CA ARG A 400 24.82 -2.88 -15.44
C ARG A 400 24.52 -3.91 -16.52
N ASP A 401 25.52 -4.66 -16.94
CA ASP A 401 25.44 -5.67 -17.99
C ASP A 401 25.24 -7.09 -17.43
N ALA A 402 25.48 -7.28 -16.13
CA ALA A 402 25.38 -8.56 -15.45
C ALA A 402 23.92 -9.06 -15.33
N ASP A 403 23.75 -10.39 -15.38
CA ASP A 403 22.53 -11.00 -14.88
C ASP A 403 22.40 -10.75 -13.37
N LEU A 404 21.32 -10.10 -12.96
CA LEU A 404 21.15 -9.65 -11.56
C LEU A 404 21.03 -10.82 -10.57
N GLU A 405 20.43 -11.94 -10.98
CA GLU A 405 20.25 -13.09 -10.10
C GLU A 405 21.59 -13.77 -9.83
N LEU A 406 22.43 -13.90 -10.88
CA LEU A 406 23.78 -14.43 -10.77
C LEU A 406 24.73 -13.46 -10.04
N LEU A 407 24.60 -12.15 -10.25
CA LEU A 407 25.34 -11.14 -9.51
C LEU A 407 25.06 -11.27 -8.02
N TRP A 408 23.78 -11.30 -7.65
CA TRP A 408 23.38 -11.38 -6.23
C TRP A 408 23.72 -12.72 -5.59
N ALA A 409 23.68 -13.81 -6.35
CA ALA A 409 24.13 -15.12 -5.88
C ALA A 409 25.62 -15.15 -5.50
N GLY A 410 26.44 -14.25 -6.08
CA GLY A 410 27.85 -14.10 -5.75
C GLY A 410 28.15 -13.20 -4.55
N ILE A 411 27.17 -12.45 -4.03
CA ILE A 411 27.38 -11.39 -3.03
C ILE A 411 26.60 -11.66 -1.76
N GLY A 412 27.27 -11.70 -0.61
CA GLY A 412 26.66 -11.71 0.72
C GLY A 412 26.72 -10.31 1.34
N LEU A 413 25.59 -9.64 1.48
CA LEU A 413 25.51 -8.30 2.09
C LEU A 413 25.01 -8.40 3.53
N VAL A 414 25.78 -7.79 4.45
CA VAL A 414 25.38 -7.62 5.85
C VAL A 414 25.15 -6.14 6.11
N PRO A 415 23.89 -5.70 6.23
CA PRO A 415 23.58 -4.29 6.40
C PRO A 415 23.90 -3.80 7.82
N GLN A 416 24.12 -2.49 7.99
CA GLN A 416 24.36 -1.83 9.26
C GLN A 416 23.26 -2.12 10.30
N ARG A 417 22.00 -2.12 9.86
CA ARG A 417 20.85 -2.49 10.70
C ARG A 417 20.36 -3.88 10.32
N PRO A 418 20.68 -4.92 11.10
CA PRO A 418 20.30 -6.28 10.80
C PRO A 418 18.77 -6.44 10.84
N PHE A 419 18.22 -7.09 9.83
CA PHE A 419 16.81 -7.42 9.76
C PHE A 419 16.62 -8.94 9.66
N LEU A 420 15.74 -9.48 10.53
CA LEU A 420 15.35 -10.87 10.49
C LEU A 420 13.86 -11.00 10.16
N PHE A 421 13.54 -11.97 9.30
CA PHE A 421 12.17 -12.29 8.94
C PHE A 421 11.50 -13.10 10.03
N THR A 422 10.17 -12.95 10.14
CA THR A 422 9.37 -13.82 11.01
C THR A 422 9.46 -15.27 10.53
N GLY A 423 9.79 -16.18 11.44
CA GLY A 423 9.97 -17.58 11.11
C GLY A 423 10.86 -18.28 12.16
N THR A 424 11.82 -19.06 11.69
CA THR A 424 12.81 -19.76 12.52
C THR A 424 14.21 -19.24 12.24
N VAL A 425 15.19 -19.61 13.05
CA VAL A 425 16.62 -19.38 12.76
C VAL A 425 16.95 -20.01 11.41
N GLU A 426 16.60 -21.27 11.20
CA GLU A 426 16.79 -22.00 9.96
C GLU A 426 16.23 -21.27 8.74
N SER A 427 14.96 -20.83 8.78
CA SER A 427 14.33 -20.13 7.67
C SER A 427 15.01 -18.80 7.34
N ASN A 428 15.59 -18.12 8.32
CA ASN A 428 16.37 -16.91 8.12
C ASN A 428 17.74 -17.21 7.50
N LEU A 429 18.42 -18.27 7.90
CA LEU A 429 19.74 -18.64 7.37
C LEU A 429 19.64 -19.18 5.95
N ARG A 430 18.59 -19.98 5.65
CA ARG A 430 18.32 -20.50 4.29
C ARG A 430 17.75 -19.46 3.32
N PHE A 431 17.53 -18.24 3.76
CA PHE A 431 16.89 -17.21 2.94
C PHE A 431 17.62 -16.93 1.62
N GLY A 432 18.93 -17.02 1.61
CA GLY A 432 19.75 -16.84 0.40
C GLY A 432 20.05 -18.14 -0.38
N ARG A 433 19.93 -19.31 0.29
CA ARG A 433 20.23 -20.62 -0.28
C ARG A 433 19.33 -21.67 0.35
N GLU A 434 18.23 -21.97 -0.32
CA GLU A 434 17.17 -22.86 0.20
C GLU A 434 17.66 -24.29 0.42
N GLU A 435 18.57 -24.78 -0.43
CA GLU A 435 19.17 -26.11 -0.36
C GLU A 435 20.34 -26.25 0.64
N ALA A 436 20.68 -25.22 1.42
CA ALA A 436 21.71 -25.31 2.44
C ALA A 436 21.38 -26.41 3.45
N THR A 437 22.34 -27.27 3.75
CA THR A 437 22.18 -28.35 4.74
C THR A 437 22.24 -27.78 6.18
N ASP A 438 21.75 -28.54 7.16
CA ASP A 438 21.86 -28.13 8.56
C ASP A 438 23.33 -27.98 8.99
N ASP A 439 24.23 -28.79 8.45
CA ASP A 439 25.68 -28.67 8.70
C ASP A 439 26.23 -27.35 8.15
N ASP A 440 25.80 -26.93 6.95
CA ASP A 440 26.16 -25.62 6.40
C ASP A 440 25.69 -24.49 7.31
N LEU A 441 24.46 -24.60 7.87
CA LEU A 441 23.91 -23.57 8.75
C LEU A 441 24.66 -23.52 10.07
N TRP A 442 24.97 -24.67 10.68
CA TRP A 442 25.76 -24.74 11.91
C TRP A 442 27.19 -24.22 11.70
N HIS A 443 27.81 -24.52 10.56
CA HIS A 443 29.13 -23.98 10.21
C HIS A 443 29.09 -22.46 10.05
N ALA A 444 28.09 -21.92 9.35
CA ALA A 444 27.91 -20.47 9.23
C ALA A 444 27.67 -19.79 10.59
N LEU A 445 26.92 -20.43 11.49
CA LEU A 445 26.71 -19.97 12.86
C LEU A 445 28.00 -20.03 13.69
N GLU A 446 28.84 -21.03 13.48
CA GLU A 446 30.14 -21.16 14.16
C GLU A 446 31.06 -20.01 13.78
N ILE A 447 31.23 -19.73 12.47
CA ILE A 447 31.99 -18.59 11.97
C ILE A 447 31.44 -17.28 12.54
N ALA A 448 30.11 -17.11 12.48
CA ALA A 448 29.43 -15.90 12.98
C ALA A 448 29.37 -15.80 14.52
N GLN A 449 30.00 -16.72 15.26
CA GLN A 449 29.95 -16.78 16.74
C GLN A 449 28.51 -16.88 17.27
N GLY A 450 27.63 -17.53 16.50
CA GLY A 450 26.21 -17.70 16.78
C GLY A 450 25.81 -19.05 17.33
N ARG A 451 26.67 -20.07 17.20
CA ARG A 451 26.37 -21.47 17.53
C ARG A 451 25.91 -21.67 18.97
N GLU A 452 26.62 -21.07 19.93
CA GLU A 452 26.33 -21.22 21.35
C GLU A 452 24.89 -20.79 21.70
N PHE A 453 24.56 -19.51 21.44
CA PHE A 453 23.24 -19.01 21.81
C PHE A 453 22.10 -19.65 21.00
N VAL A 454 22.33 -20.09 19.75
CA VAL A 454 21.31 -20.80 18.96
C VAL A 454 21.08 -22.20 19.52
N SER A 455 22.13 -22.90 19.96
CA SER A 455 21.98 -24.23 20.60
C SER A 455 21.22 -24.15 21.92
N GLU A 456 21.29 -23.03 22.65
CA GLU A 456 20.55 -22.77 23.89
C GLU A 456 19.11 -22.30 23.65
N MET A 457 18.78 -21.86 22.44
CA MET A 457 17.40 -21.49 22.10
C MET A 457 16.50 -22.73 22.07
N GLU A 458 15.28 -22.59 22.57
CA GLU A 458 14.26 -23.64 22.46
C GLU A 458 14.03 -23.98 20.97
N GLY A 459 14.37 -25.24 20.62
CA GLY A 459 14.29 -25.73 19.23
C GLY A 459 15.55 -25.51 18.36
N GLY A 460 16.62 -24.91 18.87
CA GLY A 460 17.88 -24.73 18.14
C GLY A 460 17.68 -23.98 16.81
N LEU A 461 18.00 -24.61 15.68
CA LEU A 461 17.72 -24.05 14.33
C LEU A 461 16.22 -23.78 14.10
N GLY A 462 15.32 -24.59 14.68
CA GLY A 462 13.87 -24.38 14.68
C GLY A 462 13.41 -23.25 15.62
N GLY A 463 14.33 -22.64 16.38
CA GLY A 463 14.05 -21.56 17.32
C GLY A 463 13.33 -20.38 16.66
N ARG A 464 12.26 -19.88 17.30
CA ARG A 464 11.38 -18.87 16.73
C ARG A 464 12.03 -17.49 16.67
N ILE A 465 11.93 -16.83 15.53
CA ILE A 465 12.31 -15.43 15.30
C ILE A 465 11.05 -14.58 15.07
N ALA A 466 10.86 -13.56 15.89
CA ALA A 466 9.79 -12.57 15.70
C ALA A 466 10.14 -11.57 14.60
N GLN A 467 9.15 -10.83 14.11
CA GLN A 467 9.34 -9.81 13.07
C GLN A 467 10.43 -8.80 13.47
N GLY A 468 11.43 -8.62 12.59
CA GLY A 468 12.58 -7.75 12.83
C GLY A 468 13.53 -8.29 13.90
N GLY A 469 13.38 -9.54 14.37
CA GLY A 469 14.22 -10.12 15.40
C GLY A 469 14.06 -9.48 16.78
N THR A 470 12.86 -9.00 17.11
CA THR A 470 12.61 -8.28 18.39
C THR A 470 12.76 -9.14 19.63
N ASN A 471 12.75 -10.45 19.48
CA ASN A 471 12.93 -11.44 20.56
C ASN A 471 14.38 -11.88 20.77
N VAL A 472 15.31 -11.35 20.01
CA VAL A 472 16.76 -11.59 20.18
C VAL A 472 17.49 -10.27 20.44
N SER A 473 18.65 -10.32 21.12
CA SER A 473 19.46 -9.13 21.42
C SER A 473 20.03 -8.52 20.13
N GLY A 474 20.50 -7.26 20.20
CA GLY A 474 21.13 -6.58 19.05
C GLY A 474 22.33 -7.35 18.50
N GLY A 475 23.23 -7.81 19.37
CA GLY A 475 24.38 -8.60 18.96
C GLY A 475 24.02 -9.99 18.42
N GLN A 476 23.01 -10.66 18.98
CA GLN A 476 22.50 -11.93 18.44
C GLN A 476 21.90 -11.74 17.05
N ARG A 477 21.10 -10.68 16.85
CA ARG A 477 20.52 -10.34 15.56
C ARG A 477 21.60 -10.06 14.51
N GLN A 478 22.66 -9.35 14.90
CA GLN A 478 23.79 -9.08 14.02
C GLN A 478 24.49 -10.37 13.61
N ARG A 479 24.80 -11.25 14.58
CA ARG A 479 25.43 -12.56 14.30
C ARG A 479 24.58 -13.44 13.41
N LEU A 480 23.26 -13.48 13.59
CA LEU A 480 22.35 -14.20 12.69
C LEU A 480 22.33 -13.60 11.27
N SER A 481 22.41 -12.27 11.14
CA SER A 481 22.52 -11.60 9.84
C SER A 481 23.83 -11.94 9.12
N ILE A 482 24.94 -11.99 9.87
CA ILE A 482 26.26 -12.43 9.37
C ILE A 482 26.21 -13.91 8.96
N ALA A 483 25.68 -14.80 9.83
CA ALA A 483 25.52 -16.22 9.53
C ALA A 483 24.69 -16.45 8.25
N ARG A 484 23.61 -15.69 8.06
CA ARG A 484 22.80 -15.74 6.83
C ARG A 484 23.62 -15.41 5.58
N ALA A 485 24.45 -14.37 5.63
CA ALA A 485 25.30 -13.99 4.52
C ALA A 485 26.39 -15.05 4.23
N ILE A 486 26.92 -15.70 5.26
CA ILE A 486 27.90 -16.82 5.12
C ILE A 486 27.22 -18.08 4.57
N ALA A 487 26.04 -18.45 5.09
CA ALA A 487 25.29 -19.62 4.63
C ALA A 487 24.92 -19.57 3.15
N HIS A 488 24.84 -18.36 2.59
CA HIS A 488 24.67 -18.14 1.15
C HIS A 488 25.86 -18.60 0.31
N GLN A 489 27.05 -18.79 0.89
CA GLN A 489 28.31 -19.18 0.27
C GLN A 489 28.72 -18.22 -0.87
N PRO A 490 28.78 -16.92 -0.62
CA PRO A 490 29.11 -15.93 -1.64
C PRO A 490 30.60 -15.92 -1.96
N ARG A 491 30.95 -15.38 -3.13
CA ARG A 491 32.34 -15.06 -3.50
C ARG A 491 32.84 -13.75 -2.90
N ILE A 492 31.91 -12.86 -2.59
CA ILE A 492 32.17 -11.52 -2.05
C ILE A 492 31.26 -11.32 -0.84
N LEU A 493 31.85 -10.95 0.31
CA LEU A 493 31.12 -10.52 1.50
C LEU A 493 31.29 -9.02 1.68
N VAL A 494 30.16 -8.32 1.85
CA VAL A 494 30.11 -6.87 2.07
C VAL A 494 29.49 -6.60 3.44
N PHE A 495 30.26 -5.94 4.31
CA PHE A 495 29.87 -5.61 5.68
C PHE A 495 29.71 -4.09 5.82
N ASP A 496 28.50 -3.62 6.09
CA ASP A 496 28.23 -2.21 6.39
C ASP A 496 28.20 -1.98 7.89
N ASP A 497 29.34 -1.57 8.46
CA ASP A 497 29.50 -1.29 9.90
C ASP A 497 28.93 -2.38 10.83
N SER A 498 29.01 -3.64 10.36
CA SER A 498 28.28 -4.76 10.95
C SER A 498 28.92 -5.28 12.24
N PHE A 499 30.11 -4.82 12.59
CA PHE A 499 30.85 -5.26 13.78
C PHE A 499 30.63 -4.34 14.98
N SER A 500 30.17 -3.11 14.75
CA SER A 500 30.00 -2.09 15.81
C SER A 500 29.00 -2.47 16.92
N ALA A 501 28.03 -3.32 16.60
CA ALA A 501 27.02 -3.80 17.55
C ALA A 501 27.49 -4.98 18.44
N LEU A 502 28.72 -5.48 18.23
CA LEU A 502 29.32 -6.59 18.95
C LEU A 502 30.26 -6.06 20.04
N ASP A 503 30.40 -6.84 21.13
CA ASP A 503 31.44 -6.61 22.11
C ASP A 503 32.82 -6.95 21.50
N LEU A 504 33.88 -6.35 22.05
CA LEU A 504 35.23 -6.44 21.51
C LEU A 504 35.74 -7.89 21.39
N THR A 505 35.40 -8.76 22.34
CA THR A 505 35.84 -10.15 22.33
C THR A 505 35.16 -10.95 21.23
N THR A 506 33.86 -10.79 21.10
CA THR A 506 33.07 -11.45 20.04
C THR A 506 33.47 -10.95 18.66
N ASP A 507 33.69 -9.62 18.51
CA ASP A 507 34.16 -9.00 17.26
C ASP A 507 35.51 -9.60 16.83
N ALA A 508 36.50 -9.66 17.73
CA ALA A 508 37.83 -10.24 17.42
C ALA A 508 37.76 -11.71 17.02
N ARG A 509 36.98 -12.53 17.75
CA ARG A 509 36.80 -13.96 17.43
C ARG A 509 36.11 -14.17 16.10
N LEU A 510 35.08 -13.38 15.83
CA LEU A 510 34.34 -13.45 14.56
C LEU A 510 35.24 -13.09 13.37
N ARG A 511 36.00 -11.99 13.46
CA ARG A 511 36.95 -11.61 12.42
C ARG A 511 37.97 -12.71 12.19
N GLN A 512 38.63 -13.20 13.25
CA GLN A 512 39.59 -14.28 13.14
C GLN A 512 38.99 -15.54 12.48
N ALA A 513 37.74 -15.90 12.80
CA ALA A 513 37.06 -17.00 12.14
C ALA A 513 36.77 -16.72 10.67
N LEU A 514 36.31 -15.51 10.31
CA LEU A 514 36.06 -15.12 8.91
C LEU A 514 37.33 -15.20 8.05
N TRP A 515 38.48 -14.71 8.55
CA TRP A 515 39.74 -14.75 7.79
C TRP A 515 40.29 -16.18 7.67
N ARG A 516 40.18 -16.98 8.71
CA ARG A 516 40.69 -18.35 8.71
C ARG A 516 39.85 -19.31 7.87
N GLU A 517 38.52 -19.23 8.00
CA GLU A 517 37.60 -20.22 7.40
C GLU A 517 37.18 -19.82 5.97
N LEU A 518 37.30 -18.55 5.60
CA LEU A 518 36.87 -18.01 4.30
C LEU A 518 38.01 -17.23 3.58
N PRO A 519 39.22 -17.82 3.41
CA PRO A 519 40.35 -17.11 2.81
C PRO A 519 40.14 -16.76 1.33
N GLU A 520 39.38 -17.54 0.61
CA GLU A 520 39.09 -17.37 -0.84
C GLU A 520 38.02 -16.30 -1.09
N VAL A 521 37.26 -15.90 -0.06
CA VAL A 521 36.13 -14.95 -0.18
C VAL A 521 36.65 -13.54 -0.03
N THR A 522 36.37 -12.69 -1.02
CA THR A 522 36.71 -11.24 -0.95
C THR A 522 35.82 -10.54 0.07
N LYS A 523 36.41 -9.71 0.90
CA LYS A 523 35.70 -9.03 1.98
C LYS A 523 35.81 -7.52 1.82
N ILE A 524 34.67 -6.84 1.72
CA ILE A 524 34.60 -5.38 1.76
C ILE A 524 33.98 -4.99 3.12
N VAL A 525 34.76 -4.28 3.92
CA VAL A 525 34.39 -3.99 5.32
C VAL A 525 34.33 -2.48 5.52
N VAL A 526 33.14 -1.94 5.69
CA VAL A 526 32.99 -0.59 6.24
C VAL A 526 33.11 -0.69 7.75
N ALA A 527 34.11 -0.01 8.30
CA ALA A 527 34.36 -0.04 9.74
C ALA A 527 34.55 1.36 10.30
N GLN A 528 34.11 1.54 11.52
CA GLN A 528 34.34 2.75 12.31
C GLN A 528 35.46 2.55 13.34
N ARG A 529 35.79 1.31 13.71
CA ARG A 529 36.84 1.00 14.69
C ARG A 529 38.17 0.67 13.99
N ILE A 530 39.22 1.31 14.43
CA ILE A 530 40.61 1.08 13.91
C ILE A 530 41.02 -0.39 14.06
N SER A 531 40.72 -1.02 15.21
CA SER A 531 41.00 -2.44 15.45
C SER A 531 40.41 -3.40 14.41
N THR A 532 39.37 -2.97 13.71
CA THR A 532 38.71 -3.78 12.66
C THR A 532 39.46 -3.67 11.31
N ILE A 533 40.20 -2.61 11.07
CA ILE A 533 40.78 -2.27 9.77
C ILE A 533 42.30 -2.47 9.70
N THR A 534 42.98 -2.59 10.85
CA THR A 534 44.45 -2.76 10.88
C THR A 534 44.94 -4.05 10.24
N GLU A 535 44.07 -5.09 10.17
CA GLU A 535 44.38 -6.40 9.57
C GLU A 535 43.93 -6.49 8.11
N ALA A 536 43.35 -5.42 7.53
CA ALA A 536 42.92 -5.41 6.13
C ALA A 536 44.13 -5.32 5.20
N ASP A 537 44.10 -6.03 4.07
CA ASP A 537 45.14 -5.98 3.05
C ASP A 537 45.27 -4.60 2.44
N ARG A 538 44.11 -3.94 2.25
CA ARG A 538 44.08 -2.52 1.81
C ARG A 538 42.97 -1.74 2.48
N ILE A 539 43.20 -0.46 2.62
CA ILE A 539 42.30 0.50 3.24
C ILE A 539 42.01 1.63 2.24
N VAL A 540 40.73 1.85 1.96
CA VAL A 540 40.23 3.00 1.20
C VAL A 540 39.80 4.08 2.19
N VAL A 541 40.41 5.26 2.10
CA VAL A 541 40.05 6.42 2.92
C VAL A 541 39.18 7.35 2.14
N LEU A 542 37.94 7.55 2.62
CA LEU A 542 36.95 8.46 2.03
C LEU A 542 36.84 9.73 2.87
N ASP A 543 36.87 10.87 2.19
CA ASP A 543 36.59 12.16 2.78
C ASP A 543 35.77 13.00 1.81
N ASP A 544 34.63 13.51 2.29
CA ASP A 544 33.64 14.30 1.50
C ASP A 544 33.35 13.72 0.12
N GLY A 545 33.07 12.42 0.07
CA GLY A 545 32.72 11.71 -1.17
C GLY A 545 33.87 11.37 -2.11
N LYS A 546 35.12 11.70 -1.74
CA LYS A 546 36.32 11.45 -2.54
C LYS A 546 37.23 10.43 -1.88
N MET A 547 37.93 9.67 -2.69
CA MET A 547 38.97 8.78 -2.21
C MET A 547 40.26 9.60 -2.01
N VAL A 548 40.65 9.79 -0.74
CA VAL A 548 41.84 10.60 -0.37
C VAL A 548 43.05 9.73 -0.01
N GLY A 549 42.89 8.40 0.11
CA GLY A 549 43.97 7.48 0.38
C GLY A 549 43.59 6.03 0.01
N LEU A 550 44.60 5.26 -0.41
CA LEU A 550 44.54 3.82 -0.66
C LEU A 550 45.93 3.23 -0.29
N GLY A 551 45.94 2.25 0.59
CA GLY A 551 47.17 1.56 1.01
C GLY A 551 46.96 0.68 2.22
N THR A 552 48.04 0.14 2.79
CA THR A 552 48.04 -0.60 4.04
C THR A 552 47.92 0.34 5.24
N HIS A 553 47.67 -0.20 6.43
CA HIS A 553 47.62 0.58 7.67
C HIS A 553 48.90 1.40 7.88
N GLU A 554 50.06 0.77 7.72
CA GLU A 554 51.37 1.40 7.93
C GLU A 554 51.66 2.51 6.90
N GLU A 555 51.36 2.26 5.62
CA GLU A 555 51.52 3.22 4.53
C GLU A 555 50.66 4.47 4.74
N LEU A 556 49.37 4.27 5.08
CA LEU A 556 48.44 5.37 5.30
C LEU A 556 48.76 6.17 6.60
N LEU A 557 49.19 5.47 7.63
CA LEU A 557 49.59 6.14 8.88
C LEU A 557 50.80 7.07 8.66
N ALA A 558 51.71 6.67 7.76
CA ALA A 558 52.89 7.46 7.41
C ALA A 558 52.58 8.62 6.44
N SER A 559 51.68 8.41 5.45
CA SER A 559 51.52 9.28 4.29
C SER A 559 50.22 10.10 4.27
N ASN A 560 49.16 9.65 4.95
CA ASN A 560 47.82 10.24 4.84
C ASN A 560 47.39 10.94 6.12
N THR A 561 47.17 12.25 6.06
CA THR A 561 46.76 13.08 7.21
C THR A 561 45.37 12.74 7.71
N THR A 562 44.40 12.60 6.81
CA THR A 562 43.00 12.25 7.16
C THR A 562 42.92 10.89 7.87
N TYR A 563 43.67 9.89 7.38
CA TYR A 563 43.74 8.59 8.04
C TYR A 563 44.36 8.67 9.43
N ARG A 564 45.42 9.43 9.58
CA ARG A 564 46.11 9.65 10.87
C ARG A 564 45.16 10.30 11.87
N GLU A 565 44.44 11.34 11.48
CA GLU A 565 43.44 12.00 12.32
C GLU A 565 42.34 11.05 12.78
N ILE A 566 41.86 10.15 11.90
CA ILE A 566 40.89 9.12 12.26
C ILE A 566 41.48 8.17 13.31
N VAL A 567 42.72 7.73 13.14
CA VAL A 567 43.44 6.84 14.08
C VAL A 567 43.64 7.51 15.42
N GLU A 568 44.18 8.74 15.44
CA GLU A 568 44.46 9.50 16.66
C GLU A 568 43.19 9.81 17.44
N SER A 569 42.07 10.11 16.74
CA SER A 569 40.79 10.40 17.40
C SER A 569 40.24 9.22 18.17
N GLN A 570 40.56 7.98 17.75
CA GLN A 570 40.12 6.77 18.41
C GLN A 570 41.07 6.27 19.49
N LEU A 571 42.39 6.40 19.29
CA LEU A 571 43.37 6.04 20.29
C LEU A 571 43.39 7.02 21.49
N GLY A 572 42.98 8.27 21.27
CA GLY A 572 42.83 9.27 22.34
C GLY A 572 41.63 9.10 23.25
N VAL A 573 40.68 8.24 22.87
CA VAL A 573 39.49 7.93 23.69
C VAL A 573 39.74 6.72 24.60
N ASP A 574 40.75 5.87 24.30
CA ASP A 574 41.10 4.68 25.08
C ASP A 574 42.27 4.92 26.07
N ALA A 575 42.81 6.16 26.20
CA ALA A 575 43.78 6.61 27.18
C ALA A 575 43.08 7.46 28.24
#